data_0d78b2040d14de68110ce2383668adf7
#
_entry.id   0d78b2040d14de68110ce2383668adf7
#
_cell.length_a   1.000
_cell.length_b   1.000
_cell.length_c   1.000
_cell.angle_alpha   90.00
_cell.angle_beta   90.00
_cell.angle_gamma   90.00
#
_symmetry.space_group_name_H-M   'P 1'
#
loop_
_entity.id
_entity.type
_entity.pdbx_description
1 polymer ?
#
loop_
_entity_poly.entity_id
_entity_poly.type
_entity_poly.pdbx_seq_one_letter_code
_entity_poly.pdbx_strand_id
1 'polypeptide(L)'
;MGRRRKRAFGDAVDGILLLDKHAGVTSNHALQSVRKLLNAKKAGHTGSLDPIATGLLPICFGITTKWSGYFLGAPKHYTTTVRLGESTETGDSEGDVLKKVEHQVTQSQIETALESFRGVYQQVPPMYSAIKVNGQPLYKLARQGIEIDRESREVDVTYLDLIDFNGQDATLELKCSSGFYVRALATELGDMLGVGGHVISLRRVGVAGLDLENAVTVNHLEGLANLQDRRGVLGDIGDALSHFPAVDLSVDAAFYICRGESVKSSKLPDKGLVRLY
;
A
#
# COMPACT_ATOMS: atom_id res chain seq x y z
N MET A 1 38.09 -8.55 6.65
CA MET A 1 37.48 -9.60 5.80
C MET A 1 36.21 -9.07 5.14
N GLY A 2 36.28 -8.70 3.86
CA GLY A 2 35.16 -8.14 3.13
C GLY A 2 34.10 -9.22 2.87
N ARG A 3 32.86 -8.99 3.29
CA ARG A 3 31.72 -9.83 2.91
C ARG A 3 31.59 -9.84 1.38
N ARG A 4 31.94 -10.96 0.72
CA ARG A 4 31.63 -11.22 -0.67
C ARG A 4 30.14 -11.01 -0.87
N ARG A 5 29.72 -9.92 -1.54
CA ARG A 5 28.35 -9.74 -2.02
C ARG A 5 28.02 -10.96 -2.90
N LYS A 6 27.09 -11.82 -2.46
CA LYS A 6 26.51 -12.86 -3.32
C LYS A 6 26.05 -12.18 -4.61
N ARG A 7 26.56 -12.63 -5.76
CA ARG A 7 26.08 -12.17 -7.06
C ARG A 7 24.56 -12.37 -7.09
N ALA A 8 23.81 -11.28 -7.25
CA ALA A 8 22.37 -11.35 -7.39
C ALA A 8 22.08 -12.17 -8.66
N PHE A 9 21.36 -13.27 -8.49
CA PHE A 9 20.95 -14.16 -9.58
C PHE A 9 19.78 -13.51 -10.32
N GLY A 10 19.72 -13.64 -11.64
CA GLY A 10 18.66 -13.12 -12.50
C GLY A 10 19.12 -12.06 -13.49
N ASP A 11 18.21 -11.69 -14.37
CA ASP A 11 18.43 -10.75 -15.46
C ASP A 11 18.19 -9.30 -15.06
N ALA A 12 18.75 -8.36 -15.80
CA ALA A 12 18.37 -6.96 -15.74
C ALA A 12 17.00 -6.82 -16.42
N VAL A 13 15.97 -6.62 -15.61
CA VAL A 13 14.58 -6.42 -16.05
C VAL A 13 14.13 -5.10 -15.49
N ASP A 14 13.62 -4.21 -16.32
CA ASP A 14 13.10 -2.90 -15.95
C ASP A 14 11.60 -2.84 -16.23
N GLY A 15 10.85 -2.07 -15.43
CA GLY A 15 9.42 -1.88 -15.58
C GLY A 15 8.67 -1.91 -14.26
N ILE A 16 7.37 -1.73 -14.32
CA ILE A 16 6.46 -1.82 -13.18
C ILE A 16 5.42 -2.91 -13.43
N LEU A 17 5.14 -3.72 -12.42
CA LEU A 17 4.05 -4.68 -12.42
C LEU A 17 2.96 -4.22 -11.47
N LEU A 18 1.73 -4.18 -11.93
CA LEU A 18 0.56 -4.02 -11.10
C LEU A 18 0.09 -5.41 -10.67
N LEU A 19 0.48 -5.84 -9.46
CA LEU A 19 0.10 -7.15 -8.95
C LEU A 19 -1.21 -7.04 -8.16
N ASP A 20 -2.21 -7.85 -8.52
CA ASP A 20 -3.35 -8.12 -7.63
C ASP A 20 -2.95 -9.22 -6.65
N LYS A 21 -2.56 -8.80 -5.44
CA LYS A 21 -2.13 -9.73 -4.39
C LYS A 21 -3.33 -10.47 -3.81
N HIS A 22 -3.25 -11.79 -3.73
CA HIS A 22 -4.25 -12.60 -3.01
C HIS A 22 -4.01 -12.58 -1.49
N ALA A 23 -5.03 -12.93 -0.71
CA ALA A 23 -4.92 -13.11 0.74
C ALA A 23 -4.00 -14.29 1.12
N GLY A 24 -3.58 -14.33 2.39
CA GLY A 24 -2.81 -15.43 2.99
C GLY A 24 -1.30 -15.34 2.74
N VAL A 25 -0.80 -14.33 1.99
CA VAL A 25 0.64 -14.15 1.76
C VAL A 25 1.09 -12.74 2.12
N THR A 26 2.32 -12.62 2.61
CA THR A 26 2.93 -11.31 2.83
C THR A 26 3.30 -10.64 1.50
N SER A 27 3.34 -9.29 1.48
CA SER A 27 3.81 -8.53 0.31
C SER A 27 5.20 -8.94 -0.16
N ASN A 28 6.11 -9.28 0.78
CA ASN A 28 7.44 -9.76 0.42
C ASN A 28 7.40 -11.15 -0.22
N HIS A 29 6.53 -12.05 0.23
CA HIS A 29 6.36 -13.36 -0.40
C HIS A 29 5.87 -13.20 -1.84
N ALA A 30 4.81 -12.41 -2.06
CA ALA A 30 4.29 -12.10 -3.39
C ALA A 30 5.37 -11.48 -4.30
N LEU A 31 6.14 -10.51 -3.79
CA LEU A 31 7.28 -9.92 -4.49
C LEU A 31 8.31 -10.98 -4.91
N GLN A 32 8.73 -11.88 -4.01
CA GLN A 32 9.74 -12.90 -4.33
C GLN A 32 9.22 -13.92 -5.36
N SER A 33 7.93 -14.30 -5.30
CA SER A 33 7.30 -15.17 -6.29
C SER A 33 7.35 -14.55 -7.68
N VAL A 34 6.90 -13.30 -7.82
CA VAL A 34 6.92 -12.59 -9.11
C VAL A 34 8.34 -12.36 -9.61
N ARG A 35 9.26 -11.96 -8.72
CA ARG A 35 10.67 -11.77 -9.07
C ARG A 35 11.29 -13.04 -9.66
N LYS A 36 10.95 -14.21 -9.09
CA LYS A 36 11.39 -15.52 -9.59
C LYS A 36 10.78 -15.84 -10.95
N LEU A 37 9.45 -15.64 -11.11
CA LEU A 37 8.73 -15.90 -12.37
C LEU A 37 9.28 -15.07 -13.53
N LEU A 38 9.71 -13.82 -13.27
CA LEU A 38 10.30 -12.92 -14.25
C LEU A 38 11.83 -13.10 -14.40
N ASN A 39 12.46 -14.00 -13.62
CA ASN A 39 13.91 -14.14 -13.51
C ASN A 39 14.61 -12.79 -13.30
N ALA A 40 14.03 -11.90 -12.47
CA ALA A 40 14.53 -10.55 -12.30
C ALA A 40 15.57 -10.46 -11.17
N LYS A 41 16.68 -9.76 -11.45
CA LYS A 41 17.78 -9.54 -10.51
C LYS A 41 17.39 -8.63 -9.35
N LYS A 42 16.57 -7.60 -9.61
CA LYS A 42 16.19 -6.56 -8.66
C LYS A 42 14.71 -6.25 -8.77
N ALA A 43 14.01 -6.25 -7.64
CA ALA A 43 12.62 -5.82 -7.54
C ALA A 43 12.35 -5.23 -6.16
N GLY A 44 11.30 -4.39 -6.04
CA GLY A 44 10.83 -3.80 -4.80
C GLY A 44 9.36 -3.44 -4.88
N HIS A 45 8.59 -3.76 -3.85
CA HIS A 45 7.18 -3.33 -3.77
C HIS A 45 7.06 -1.90 -3.21
N THR A 46 5.94 -1.25 -3.49
CA THR A 46 5.68 0.16 -3.21
C THR A 46 4.72 0.37 -2.03
N GLY A 47 4.83 -0.45 -1.01
CA GLY A 47 3.99 -0.38 0.20
C GLY A 47 3.40 -1.74 0.55
N SER A 48 3.64 -2.17 1.79
CA SER A 48 3.16 -3.46 2.27
C SER A 48 1.62 -3.50 2.35
N LEU A 49 1.10 -4.67 2.09
CA LEU A 49 -0.23 -5.14 2.45
C LEU A 49 -0.06 -6.23 3.50
N ASP A 50 -0.94 -6.25 4.49
CA ASP A 50 -1.02 -7.32 5.48
C ASP A 50 -1.38 -8.66 4.81
N PRO A 51 -1.13 -9.82 5.43
CA PRO A 51 -1.43 -11.11 4.81
C PRO A 51 -2.92 -11.27 4.46
N ILE A 52 -3.82 -10.85 5.34
CA ILE A 52 -5.27 -10.84 5.07
C ILE A 52 -5.66 -9.94 3.88
N ALA A 53 -4.91 -8.84 3.66
CA ALA A 53 -5.25 -7.85 2.64
C ALA A 53 -5.00 -8.38 1.22
N THR A 54 -5.86 -7.97 0.30
CA THR A 54 -5.79 -8.26 -1.14
C THR A 54 -5.60 -6.97 -1.95
N GLY A 55 -5.43 -7.11 -3.27
CA GLY A 55 -5.51 -6.01 -4.20
C GLY A 55 -4.17 -5.45 -4.61
N LEU A 56 -4.17 -4.22 -5.07
CA LEU A 56 -3.10 -3.59 -5.82
C LEU A 56 -1.79 -3.48 -5.04
N LEU A 57 -0.78 -4.18 -5.50
CA LEU A 57 0.59 -4.13 -5.01
C LEU A 57 1.54 -3.82 -6.17
N PRO A 58 1.81 -2.54 -6.46
CA PRO A 58 2.76 -2.20 -7.51
C PRO A 58 4.17 -2.65 -7.14
N ILE A 59 4.86 -3.32 -8.08
CA ILE A 59 6.22 -3.85 -7.93
C ILE A 59 7.10 -3.24 -9.00
N CYS A 60 8.12 -2.51 -8.60
CA CYS A 60 9.12 -1.93 -9.48
C CYS A 60 10.28 -2.91 -9.70
N PHE A 61 10.77 -3.03 -10.93
CA PHE A 61 11.89 -3.89 -11.32
C PHE A 61 13.08 -3.07 -11.82
N GLY A 62 14.31 -3.53 -11.54
CA GLY A 62 15.55 -2.94 -12.05
C GLY A 62 15.71 -1.46 -11.71
N ILE A 63 15.87 -0.62 -12.74
CA ILE A 63 16.05 0.84 -12.57
C ILE A 63 14.82 1.51 -12.01
N THR A 64 13.61 1.02 -12.32
CA THR A 64 12.35 1.63 -11.85
C THR A 64 12.18 1.56 -10.33
N THR A 65 12.96 0.71 -9.64
CA THR A 65 12.99 0.70 -8.16
C THR A 65 13.41 2.03 -7.54
N LYS A 66 14.01 2.94 -8.30
CA LYS A 66 14.32 4.31 -7.84
C LYS A 66 13.04 5.13 -7.57
N TRP A 67 11.94 4.78 -8.22
CA TRP A 67 10.63 5.43 -8.09
C TRP A 67 9.74 4.83 -6.99
N SER A 68 10.17 3.71 -6.38
CA SER A 68 9.36 3.05 -5.35
C SER A 68 9.00 3.96 -4.17
N GLY A 69 9.89 4.90 -3.82
CA GLY A 69 9.65 5.89 -2.75
C GLY A 69 8.47 6.82 -3.05
N TYR A 70 8.29 7.20 -4.31
CA TYR A 70 7.16 8.01 -4.74
C TYR A 70 5.82 7.30 -4.48
N PHE A 71 5.66 6.08 -4.97
CA PHE A 71 4.44 5.29 -4.75
C PHE A 71 4.22 4.94 -3.27
N LEU A 72 5.31 4.76 -2.51
CA LEU A 72 5.24 4.50 -1.07
C LEU A 72 4.61 5.67 -0.33
N GLY A 73 4.99 6.90 -0.64
CA GLY A 73 4.47 8.14 -0.06
C GLY A 73 3.12 8.59 -0.60
N ALA A 74 2.65 8.01 -1.70
CA ALA A 74 1.42 8.44 -2.37
C ALA A 74 0.14 8.03 -1.61
N PRO A 75 -1.00 8.68 -1.88
CA PRO A 75 -2.31 8.28 -1.36
C PRO A 75 -2.71 6.87 -1.79
N LYS A 76 -3.53 6.22 -0.99
CA LYS A 76 -4.08 4.87 -1.22
C LYS A 76 -5.60 4.90 -1.18
N HIS A 77 -6.19 3.97 -1.92
CA HIS A 77 -7.63 3.76 -1.97
C HIS A 77 -7.95 2.31 -1.56
N TYR A 78 -8.85 2.15 -0.61
CA TYR A 78 -9.23 0.85 -0.05
C TYR A 78 -10.73 0.65 -0.04
N THR A 79 -11.14 -0.61 -0.17
CA THR A 79 -12.42 -1.12 0.31
C THR A 79 -12.14 -2.07 1.47
N THR A 80 -12.87 -1.93 2.58
CA THR A 80 -12.68 -2.75 3.77
C THR A 80 -14.00 -3.12 4.39
N THR A 81 -14.06 -4.30 5.03
CA THR A 81 -15.20 -4.68 5.86
C THR A 81 -14.75 -4.77 7.31
N VAL A 82 -15.39 -4.01 8.15
CA VAL A 82 -15.18 -3.96 9.60
C VAL A 82 -16.28 -4.75 10.29
N ARG A 83 -15.93 -5.76 11.06
CA ARG A 83 -16.84 -6.45 11.96
C ARG A 83 -16.95 -5.69 13.27
N LEU A 84 -18.16 -5.32 13.65
CA LEU A 84 -18.48 -4.74 14.93
C LEU A 84 -18.88 -5.82 15.93
N GLY A 85 -18.76 -5.54 17.23
CA GLY A 85 -19.08 -6.48 18.29
C GLY A 85 -17.95 -7.41 18.68
N GLU A 86 -16.79 -7.35 17.99
CA GLU A 86 -15.62 -8.15 18.33
C GLU A 86 -14.34 -7.32 18.22
N SER A 87 -13.45 -7.45 19.20
CA SER A 87 -12.09 -6.90 19.12
C SER A 87 -11.07 -8.04 19.07
N THR A 88 -9.99 -7.86 18.32
CA THR A 88 -8.92 -8.84 18.15
C THR A 88 -7.56 -8.24 18.51
N GLU A 89 -6.59 -9.11 18.84
CA GLU A 89 -5.23 -8.69 19.20
C GLU A 89 -4.53 -7.87 18.10
N THR A 90 -4.76 -8.23 16.84
CA THR A 90 -4.10 -7.60 15.68
C THR A 90 -4.92 -6.47 15.05
N GLY A 91 -6.19 -6.29 15.47
CA GLY A 91 -7.15 -5.39 14.83
C GLY A 91 -7.66 -5.91 13.47
N ASP A 92 -7.39 -7.18 13.15
CA ASP A 92 -7.90 -7.91 11.99
C ASP A 92 -8.26 -9.37 12.35
N SER A 93 -8.80 -10.14 11.41
CA SER A 93 -9.25 -11.52 11.64
C SER A 93 -8.10 -12.54 11.74
N GLU A 94 -6.82 -12.14 11.66
CA GLU A 94 -5.68 -13.03 11.88
C GLU A 94 -5.31 -13.13 13.38
N GLY A 95 -5.77 -12.19 14.23
CA GLY A 95 -5.52 -12.19 15.66
C GLY A 95 -6.61 -12.91 16.45
N ASP A 96 -6.23 -13.37 17.67
CA ASP A 96 -7.18 -13.95 18.60
C ASP A 96 -8.24 -12.94 19.04
N VAL A 97 -9.49 -13.41 19.20
CA VAL A 97 -10.59 -12.59 19.70
C VAL A 97 -10.37 -12.28 21.18
N LEU A 98 -10.25 -11.01 21.53
CA LEU A 98 -10.06 -10.53 22.90
C LEU A 98 -11.39 -10.29 23.62
N LYS A 99 -12.39 -9.79 22.89
CA LYS A 99 -13.69 -9.43 23.44
C LYS A 99 -14.76 -9.63 22.39
N LYS A 100 -15.94 -10.09 22.83
CA LYS A 100 -17.16 -10.19 22.02
C LYS A 100 -18.32 -9.58 22.77
N VAL A 101 -19.08 -8.73 22.07
CA VAL A 101 -20.20 -7.97 22.64
C VAL A 101 -21.38 -8.05 21.67
N GLU A 102 -22.55 -8.40 22.17
CA GLU A 102 -23.79 -8.23 21.40
C GLU A 102 -24.15 -6.75 21.33
N HIS A 103 -24.58 -6.30 20.17
CA HIS A 103 -24.90 -4.89 19.95
C HIS A 103 -26.11 -4.70 19.03
N GLN A 104 -26.64 -3.48 19.07
CA GLN A 104 -27.69 -2.99 18.20
C GLN A 104 -27.28 -1.66 17.55
N VAL A 105 -26.01 -1.60 17.11
CA VAL A 105 -25.50 -0.43 16.41
C VAL A 105 -26.30 -0.26 15.12
N THR A 106 -26.69 0.98 14.85
CA THR A 106 -27.43 1.36 13.66
C THR A 106 -26.52 1.95 12.60
N GLN A 107 -26.92 1.93 11.35
CA GLN A 107 -26.22 2.58 10.24
C GLN A 107 -25.93 4.05 10.54
N SER A 108 -26.93 4.79 11.04
CA SER A 108 -26.78 6.22 11.38
C SER A 108 -25.73 6.48 12.45
N GLN A 109 -25.58 5.59 13.44
CA GLN A 109 -24.51 5.70 14.44
C GLN A 109 -23.13 5.51 13.83
N ILE A 110 -22.99 4.56 12.89
CA ILE A 110 -21.73 4.36 12.15
C ILE A 110 -21.41 5.60 11.33
N GLU A 111 -22.37 6.10 10.52
CA GLU A 111 -22.18 7.29 9.69
C GLU A 111 -21.76 8.51 10.53
N THR A 112 -22.40 8.71 11.69
CA THR A 112 -22.03 9.79 12.63
C THR A 112 -20.60 9.59 13.17
N ALA A 113 -20.21 8.37 13.54
CA ALA A 113 -18.87 8.10 14.04
C ALA A 113 -17.80 8.31 12.96
N LEU A 114 -18.09 7.96 11.70
CA LEU A 114 -17.16 8.14 10.58
C LEU A 114 -16.80 9.60 10.30
N GLU A 115 -17.65 10.57 10.71
CA GLU A 115 -17.34 12.00 10.53
C GLU A 115 -16.03 12.42 11.22
N SER A 116 -15.72 11.81 12.38
CA SER A 116 -14.50 12.14 13.16
C SER A 116 -13.21 11.63 12.52
N PHE A 117 -13.30 10.75 11.52
CA PHE A 117 -12.15 10.20 10.80
C PHE A 117 -11.92 10.86 9.45
N ARG A 118 -12.79 11.77 9.00
CA ARG A 118 -12.64 12.50 7.74
C ARG A 118 -11.69 13.68 7.90
N GLY A 119 -10.88 13.94 6.86
CA GLY A 119 -9.86 14.98 6.87
C GLY A 119 -8.63 14.58 7.67
N VAL A 120 -7.96 15.59 8.24
CA VAL A 120 -6.71 15.41 8.98
C VAL A 120 -6.99 15.08 10.45
N TYR A 121 -6.47 13.96 10.93
CA TYR A 121 -6.55 13.59 12.34
C TYR A 121 -5.29 12.82 12.82
N GLN A 122 -5.19 12.65 14.15
CA GLN A 122 -4.07 11.96 14.78
C GLN A 122 -4.40 10.48 15.00
N GLN A 123 -3.74 9.58 14.29
CA GLN A 123 -3.93 8.14 14.40
C GLN A 123 -2.76 7.49 15.14
N VAL A 124 -3.05 6.65 16.13
CA VAL A 124 -2.05 5.81 16.80
C VAL A 124 -1.82 4.53 15.98
N PRO A 125 -0.61 4.30 15.46
CA PRO A 125 -0.31 3.08 14.69
C PRO A 125 -0.50 1.82 15.55
N PRO A 126 -0.97 0.69 14.97
CA PRO A 126 -1.13 -0.55 15.72
C PRO A 126 0.24 -1.15 16.09
N MET A 127 0.28 -1.93 17.20
CA MET A 127 1.49 -2.68 17.61
C MET A 127 1.95 -3.66 16.53
N TYR A 128 1.00 -4.28 15.83
CA TYR A 128 1.28 -5.18 14.71
C TYR A 128 1.60 -4.39 13.42
N SER A 129 2.68 -3.57 13.46
CA SER A 129 3.13 -2.77 12.32
C SER A 129 4.63 -2.95 12.03
N ALA A 130 5.03 -2.53 10.82
CA ALA A 130 6.44 -2.54 10.40
C ALA A 130 7.25 -1.33 10.89
N ILE A 131 6.65 -0.45 11.67
CA ILE A 131 7.32 0.70 12.30
C ILE A 131 8.44 0.18 13.19
N LYS A 132 9.60 0.84 13.13
CA LYS A 132 10.75 0.46 13.95
C LYS A 132 10.92 1.41 15.12
N VAL A 133 11.02 0.84 16.31
CA VAL A 133 11.45 1.54 17.52
C VAL A 133 12.77 0.92 17.97
N ASN A 134 13.79 1.74 18.17
CA ASN A 134 15.16 1.29 18.49
C ASN A 134 15.71 0.21 17.52
N GLY A 135 15.37 0.34 16.22
CA GLY A 135 15.81 -0.58 15.17
C GLY A 135 15.01 -1.89 15.05
N GLN A 136 14.08 -2.17 15.96
CA GLN A 136 13.22 -3.35 15.92
C GLN A 136 11.80 -3.00 15.43
N PRO A 137 11.21 -3.77 14.50
CA PRO A 137 9.81 -3.59 14.11
C PRO A 137 8.84 -3.88 15.26
N LEU A 138 7.78 -3.06 15.40
CA LEU A 138 6.79 -3.19 16.46
C LEU A 138 6.12 -4.58 16.47
N TYR A 139 5.80 -5.15 15.31
CA TYR A 139 5.18 -6.48 15.24
C TYR A 139 6.03 -7.60 15.89
N LYS A 140 7.36 -7.44 15.95
CA LYS A 140 8.24 -8.42 16.63
C LYS A 140 8.15 -8.31 18.14
N LEU A 141 7.95 -7.10 18.66
CA LEU A 141 7.74 -6.83 20.07
C LEU A 141 6.36 -7.30 20.52
N ALA A 142 5.33 -6.99 19.69
CA ALA A 142 3.97 -7.46 19.92
C ALA A 142 3.91 -9.01 20.08
N ARG A 143 4.56 -9.75 19.18
CA ARG A 143 4.64 -11.23 19.28
C ARG A 143 5.38 -11.75 20.50
N GLN A 144 6.10 -10.91 21.22
CA GLN A 144 6.76 -11.24 22.50
C GLN A 144 5.93 -10.80 23.70
N GLY A 145 4.70 -10.29 23.47
CA GLY A 145 3.84 -9.74 24.50
C GLY A 145 4.34 -8.39 25.05
N ILE A 146 5.26 -7.73 24.34
CA ILE A 146 5.81 -6.42 24.74
C ILE A 146 4.97 -5.33 24.06
N GLU A 147 4.29 -4.53 24.87
CA GLU A 147 3.60 -3.33 24.42
C GLU A 147 4.48 -2.10 24.65
N ILE A 148 4.48 -1.18 23.70
CA ILE A 148 5.23 0.07 23.74
C ILE A 148 4.27 1.22 23.41
N ASP A 149 4.42 2.33 24.12
CA ASP A 149 3.75 3.57 23.79
C ASP A 149 4.14 4.02 22.38
N ARG A 150 3.15 4.38 21.60
CA ARG A 150 3.30 4.80 20.20
C ARG A 150 2.81 6.23 20.06
N GLU A 151 3.65 7.05 19.48
CA GLU A 151 3.26 8.40 19.13
C GLU A 151 2.19 8.37 18.03
N SER A 152 1.17 9.20 18.18
CA SER A 152 0.18 9.42 17.13
C SER A 152 0.85 10.05 15.90
N ARG A 153 0.26 9.85 14.74
CA ARG A 153 0.71 10.40 13.47
C ARG A 153 -0.42 11.14 12.81
N GLU A 154 -0.07 12.26 12.22
CA GLU A 154 -1.01 12.96 11.35
C GLU A 154 -1.26 12.12 10.10
N VAL A 155 -2.52 11.86 9.82
CA VAL A 155 -3.03 11.19 8.63
C VAL A 155 -4.15 12.01 8.03
N ASP A 156 -4.36 11.88 6.73
CA ASP A 156 -5.43 12.58 6.02
C ASP A 156 -6.33 11.57 5.31
N VAL A 157 -7.62 11.61 5.59
CA VAL A 157 -8.66 10.78 4.97
C VAL A 157 -9.53 11.67 4.10
N THR A 158 -9.17 11.75 2.83
CA THR A 158 -9.84 12.63 1.86
C THR A 158 -11.21 12.13 1.42
N TYR A 159 -11.50 10.85 1.64
CA TYR A 159 -12.79 10.23 1.36
C TYR A 159 -13.01 9.04 2.31
N LEU A 160 -14.20 8.92 2.90
CA LEU A 160 -14.60 7.81 3.75
C LEU A 160 -16.12 7.71 3.76
N ASP A 161 -16.65 6.61 3.23
CA ASP A 161 -18.09 6.35 3.18
C ASP A 161 -18.43 4.93 3.63
N LEU A 162 -19.59 4.80 4.23
CA LEU A 162 -20.24 3.53 4.51
C LEU A 162 -20.99 3.06 3.25
N ILE A 163 -20.56 1.94 2.68
CA ILE A 163 -21.14 1.37 1.45
C ILE A 163 -22.28 0.42 1.77
N ASP A 164 -22.12 -0.38 2.83
CA ASP A 164 -23.13 -1.38 3.24
C ASP A 164 -23.00 -1.69 4.73
N PHE A 165 -24.11 -2.06 5.35
CA PHE A 165 -24.15 -2.52 6.74
C PHE A 165 -25.25 -3.58 6.92
N ASN A 166 -24.87 -4.77 7.34
CA ASN A 166 -25.80 -5.89 7.52
C ASN A 166 -26.25 -6.11 8.99
N GLY A 167 -25.96 -5.17 9.88
CA GLY A 167 -26.23 -5.27 11.32
C GLY A 167 -25.03 -5.72 12.16
N GLN A 168 -23.97 -6.27 11.54
CA GLN A 168 -22.73 -6.67 12.19
C GLN A 168 -21.50 -6.18 11.45
N ASP A 169 -21.50 -6.35 10.13
CA ASP A 169 -20.36 -6.06 9.26
C ASP A 169 -20.64 -4.77 8.48
N ALA A 170 -19.75 -3.78 8.63
CA ALA A 170 -19.78 -2.51 7.93
C ALA A 170 -18.74 -2.49 6.81
N THR A 171 -19.19 -2.33 5.57
CA THR A 171 -18.30 -2.18 4.42
C THR A 171 -18.04 -0.70 4.15
N LEU A 172 -16.78 -0.32 4.17
CA LEU A 172 -16.31 1.06 4.00
C LEU A 172 -15.46 1.18 2.73
N GLU A 173 -15.58 2.33 2.07
CA GLU A 173 -14.65 2.76 1.03
C GLU A 173 -13.90 4.01 1.52
N LEU A 174 -12.57 4.05 1.33
CA LEU A 174 -11.78 5.17 1.83
C LEU A 174 -10.57 5.49 0.95
N LYS A 175 -10.25 6.80 0.86
CA LYS A 175 -9.01 7.32 0.29
C LYS A 175 -8.22 8.03 1.38
N CYS A 176 -6.96 7.67 1.56
CA CYS A 176 -6.16 8.18 2.67
C CYS A 176 -4.69 8.43 2.27
N SER A 177 -4.02 9.25 3.06
CA SER A 177 -2.60 9.51 2.94
C SER A 177 -1.76 8.25 3.22
N SER A 178 -0.48 8.32 2.89
CA SER A 178 0.48 7.28 3.30
C SER A 178 0.61 7.23 4.82
N GLY A 179 0.89 6.03 5.36
CA GLY A 179 1.05 5.82 6.79
C GLY A 179 -0.25 5.56 7.56
N PHE A 180 -1.41 5.69 6.91
CA PHE A 180 -2.70 5.34 7.47
C PHE A 180 -2.84 3.82 7.68
N TYR A 181 -3.46 3.43 8.78
CA TYR A 181 -3.74 2.03 9.14
C TYR A 181 -5.25 1.80 9.20
N VAL A 182 -5.78 1.02 8.25
CA VAL A 182 -7.21 0.65 8.22
C VAL A 182 -7.60 -0.15 9.47
N ARG A 183 -6.68 -0.96 10.02
CA ARG A 183 -6.92 -1.71 11.27
C ARG A 183 -7.10 -0.80 12.48
N ALA A 184 -6.33 0.28 12.56
CA ALA A 184 -6.52 1.27 13.63
C ALA A 184 -7.88 1.97 13.49
N LEU A 185 -8.28 2.38 12.27
CA LEU A 185 -9.62 2.91 12.01
C LEU A 185 -10.71 1.95 12.49
N ALA A 186 -10.60 0.64 12.18
CA ALA A 186 -11.62 -0.34 12.56
C ALA A 186 -11.72 -0.50 14.09
N THR A 187 -10.58 -0.52 14.79
CA THR A 187 -10.54 -0.58 16.26
C THR A 187 -11.12 0.71 16.87
N GLU A 188 -10.66 1.87 16.43
CA GLU A 188 -11.13 3.17 16.92
C GLU A 188 -12.63 3.38 16.68
N LEU A 189 -13.15 2.97 15.50
CA LEU A 189 -14.59 3.00 15.19
C LEU A 189 -15.38 2.12 16.16
N GLY A 190 -14.91 0.88 16.37
CA GLY A 190 -15.55 -0.05 17.31
C GLY A 190 -15.54 0.46 18.76
N ASP A 191 -14.46 1.10 19.17
CA ASP A 191 -14.31 1.70 20.52
C ASP A 191 -15.22 2.92 20.68
N MET A 192 -15.34 3.79 19.67
CA MET A 192 -16.27 4.92 19.67
C MET A 192 -17.74 4.47 19.78
N LEU A 193 -18.07 3.37 19.13
CA LEU A 193 -19.40 2.76 19.21
C LEU A 193 -19.61 1.93 20.49
N GLY A 194 -18.56 1.73 21.32
CA GLY A 194 -18.59 1.00 22.59
C GLY A 194 -18.68 -0.52 22.46
N VAL A 195 -18.51 -1.07 21.26
CA VAL A 195 -18.73 -2.50 20.95
C VAL A 195 -17.48 -3.25 20.53
N GLY A 196 -16.38 -2.52 20.20
CA GLY A 196 -15.20 -3.08 19.58
C GLY A 196 -15.38 -3.32 18.08
N GLY A 197 -14.27 -3.40 17.36
CA GLY A 197 -14.28 -3.61 15.91
C GLY A 197 -12.93 -4.09 15.40
N HIS A 198 -12.95 -4.87 14.32
CA HIS A 198 -11.74 -5.33 13.64
C HIS A 198 -11.99 -5.53 12.14
N VAL A 199 -10.92 -5.53 11.35
CA VAL A 199 -10.98 -5.76 9.90
C VAL A 199 -11.16 -7.25 9.61
N ILE A 200 -12.20 -7.60 8.82
CA ILE A 200 -12.39 -8.97 8.33
C ILE A 200 -12.08 -9.10 6.83
N SER A 201 -12.09 -7.98 6.09
CA SER A 201 -11.69 -7.92 4.69
C SER A 201 -11.03 -6.58 4.40
N LEU A 202 -9.93 -6.61 3.65
CA LEU A 202 -9.22 -5.41 3.22
C LEU A 202 -8.74 -5.61 1.77
N ARG A 203 -9.14 -4.70 0.90
CA ARG A 203 -8.70 -4.69 -0.49
C ARG A 203 -8.17 -3.32 -0.86
N ARG A 204 -6.92 -3.23 -1.26
CA ARG A 204 -6.37 -2.00 -1.82
C ARG A 204 -6.72 -1.92 -3.30
N VAL A 205 -7.55 -0.96 -3.67
CA VAL A 205 -8.04 -0.80 -5.04
C VAL A 205 -7.25 0.25 -5.83
N GLY A 206 -6.50 1.13 -5.13
CA GLY A 206 -5.70 2.16 -5.80
C GLY A 206 -4.45 2.61 -5.04
N VAL A 207 -3.43 3.05 -5.77
CA VAL A 207 -2.18 3.67 -5.28
C VAL A 207 -1.72 4.71 -6.30
N ALA A 208 -1.57 5.97 -5.90
CA ALA A 208 -1.01 7.02 -6.77
C ALA A 208 -1.72 7.20 -8.12
N GLY A 209 -3.03 6.98 -8.18
CA GLY A 209 -3.81 7.01 -9.42
C GLY A 209 -3.76 5.73 -10.24
N LEU A 210 -2.95 4.73 -9.84
CA LEU A 210 -3.01 3.38 -10.40
C LEU A 210 -4.16 2.61 -9.74
N ASP A 211 -4.82 1.75 -10.50
CA ASP A 211 -5.93 0.90 -10.08
C ASP A 211 -5.71 -0.58 -10.43
N LEU A 212 -6.77 -1.38 -10.32
CA LEU A 212 -6.75 -2.82 -10.59
C LEU A 212 -7.03 -3.19 -12.05
N GLU A 213 -7.38 -2.24 -12.92
CA GLU A 213 -7.82 -2.53 -14.29
C GLU A 213 -6.78 -3.34 -15.08
N ASN A 214 -5.50 -2.96 -14.94
CA ASN A 214 -4.38 -3.64 -15.61
C ASN A 214 -3.56 -4.51 -14.65
N ALA A 215 -4.11 -4.85 -13.49
CA ALA A 215 -3.42 -5.68 -12.53
C ALA A 215 -3.51 -7.17 -12.90
N VAL A 216 -2.41 -7.89 -12.70
CA VAL A 216 -2.32 -9.33 -12.94
C VAL A 216 -2.12 -10.10 -11.64
N THR A 217 -2.61 -11.32 -11.56
CA THR A 217 -2.38 -12.22 -10.43
C THR A 217 -1.10 -13.05 -10.64
N VAL A 218 -0.58 -13.64 -9.54
CA VAL A 218 0.53 -14.61 -9.63
C VAL A 218 0.13 -15.80 -10.52
N ASN A 219 -1.10 -16.31 -10.36
CA ASN A 219 -1.60 -17.44 -11.15
C ASN A 219 -1.64 -17.11 -12.65
N HIS A 220 -2.03 -15.87 -13.02
CA HIS A 220 -1.96 -15.44 -14.42
C HIS A 220 -0.52 -15.51 -14.97
N LEU A 221 0.44 -14.98 -14.21
CA LEU A 221 1.86 -15.02 -14.61
C LEU A 221 2.40 -16.45 -14.72
N GLU A 222 1.99 -17.35 -13.85
CA GLU A 222 2.37 -18.77 -13.89
C GLU A 222 1.81 -19.48 -15.13
N GLY A 223 0.60 -19.11 -15.54
CA GLY A 223 -0.07 -19.66 -16.72
C GLY A 223 0.52 -19.20 -18.05
N LEU A 224 1.33 -18.13 -18.09
CA LEU A 224 1.97 -17.67 -19.32
C LEU A 224 3.08 -18.64 -19.77
N ALA A 225 3.10 -18.93 -21.08
CA ALA A 225 3.87 -20.01 -21.68
C ALA A 225 5.39 -19.91 -21.46
N ASN A 226 5.93 -18.70 -21.51
CA ASN A 226 7.37 -18.49 -21.46
C ASN A 226 7.75 -17.19 -20.73
N LEU A 227 9.06 -16.98 -20.55
CA LEU A 227 9.59 -15.83 -19.82
C LEU A 227 9.36 -14.50 -20.57
N GLN A 228 9.34 -14.51 -21.89
CA GLN A 228 9.11 -13.30 -22.68
C GLN A 228 7.67 -12.81 -22.49
N ASP A 229 6.68 -13.71 -22.55
CA ASP A 229 5.28 -13.38 -22.32
C ASP A 229 5.08 -12.82 -20.90
N ARG A 230 5.72 -13.44 -19.89
CA ARG A 230 5.68 -12.95 -18.50
C ARG A 230 6.27 -11.54 -18.36
N ARG A 231 7.34 -11.22 -19.08
CA ARG A 231 7.96 -9.90 -19.08
C ARG A 231 7.15 -8.88 -19.88
N GLY A 232 6.39 -9.35 -20.86
CA GLY A 232 5.49 -8.51 -21.67
C GLY A 232 4.35 -7.86 -20.90
N VAL A 233 4.05 -8.34 -19.66
CA VAL A 233 3.04 -7.71 -18.80
C VAL A 233 3.58 -6.53 -17.97
N LEU A 234 4.89 -6.25 -18.04
CA LEU A 234 5.47 -5.09 -17.36
C LEU A 234 5.08 -3.82 -18.09
N GLY A 235 4.53 -2.88 -17.35
CA GLY A 235 4.26 -1.53 -17.83
C GLY A 235 5.50 -0.63 -17.76
N ASP A 236 5.44 0.47 -18.50
CA ASP A 236 6.43 1.54 -18.44
C ASP A 236 6.22 2.41 -17.19
N ILE A 237 7.31 2.87 -16.59
CA ILE A 237 7.23 3.74 -15.41
C ILE A 237 6.69 5.13 -15.78
N GLY A 238 6.92 5.59 -17.00
CA GLY A 238 6.38 6.86 -17.50
C GLY A 238 4.85 6.83 -17.57
N ASP A 239 4.25 5.72 -17.97
CA ASP A 239 2.80 5.55 -17.99
C ASP A 239 2.23 5.51 -16.57
N ALA A 240 2.90 4.80 -15.66
CA ALA A 240 2.52 4.74 -14.25
C ALA A 240 2.59 6.11 -13.54
N LEU A 241 3.33 7.07 -14.11
CA LEU A 241 3.47 8.44 -13.64
C LEU A 241 2.72 9.44 -14.54
N SER A 242 1.77 9.00 -15.37
CA SER A 242 1.08 9.83 -16.39
C SER A 242 0.32 11.03 -15.81
N HIS A 243 -0.04 11.00 -14.54
CA HIS A 243 -0.66 12.13 -13.83
C HIS A 243 0.29 13.33 -13.64
N PHE A 244 1.62 13.16 -13.79
CA PHE A 244 2.54 14.29 -13.86
C PHE A 244 2.59 14.86 -15.26
N PRO A 245 2.66 16.22 -15.41
CA PRO A 245 2.85 16.86 -16.70
C PRO A 245 4.07 16.32 -17.44
N ALA A 246 3.94 16.08 -18.73
CA ALA A 246 5.05 15.72 -19.61
C ALA A 246 5.65 17.00 -20.24
N VAL A 247 6.97 17.06 -20.29
CA VAL A 247 7.72 18.17 -20.90
C VAL A 247 8.78 17.62 -21.84
N ASP A 248 8.62 17.91 -23.13
CA ASP A 248 9.63 17.57 -24.14
C ASP A 248 10.79 18.56 -24.08
N LEU A 249 11.99 18.05 -23.91
CA LEU A 249 13.22 18.83 -23.90
C LEU A 249 13.83 18.93 -25.29
N SER A 250 14.55 20.02 -25.53
CA SER A 250 15.49 20.06 -26.68
C SER A 250 16.64 19.11 -26.44
N VAL A 251 17.31 18.67 -27.52
CA VAL A 251 18.48 17.81 -27.44
C VAL A 251 19.57 18.37 -26.50
N ASP A 252 19.79 19.69 -26.59
CA ASP A 252 20.77 20.39 -25.72
C ASP A 252 20.34 20.36 -24.25
N ALA A 253 19.07 20.65 -23.96
CA ALA A 253 18.54 20.62 -22.60
C ALA A 253 18.60 19.20 -22.00
N ALA A 254 18.27 18.18 -22.80
CA ALA A 254 18.37 16.78 -22.39
C ALA A 254 19.84 16.38 -22.09
N PHE A 255 20.79 16.85 -22.91
CA PHE A 255 22.22 16.60 -22.68
C PHE A 255 22.71 17.15 -21.33
N TYR A 256 22.33 18.39 -20.97
CA TYR A 256 22.73 18.99 -19.70
C TYR A 256 22.05 18.35 -18.49
N ILE A 257 20.74 18.09 -18.58
CA ILE A 257 19.98 17.49 -17.48
C ILE A 257 20.46 16.05 -17.16
N CYS A 258 20.82 15.27 -18.18
CA CYS A 258 21.40 13.92 -17.99
C CYS A 258 22.77 13.96 -17.26
N ARG A 259 23.41 15.10 -17.17
CA ARG A 259 24.65 15.32 -16.41
C ARG A 259 24.42 15.96 -15.03
N GLY A 260 23.15 16.16 -14.67
CA GLY A 260 22.77 16.76 -13.37
C GLY A 260 22.82 18.29 -13.37
N GLU A 261 22.92 18.93 -14.54
CA GLU A 261 22.89 20.38 -14.67
C GLU A 261 21.45 20.89 -14.79
N SER A 262 21.18 22.07 -14.25
CA SER A 262 19.86 22.69 -14.36
C SER A 262 19.63 23.29 -15.74
N VAL A 263 18.42 23.12 -16.27
CA VAL A 263 18.01 23.72 -17.54
C VAL A 263 16.77 24.58 -17.32
N LYS A 264 16.60 25.61 -18.16
CA LYS A 264 15.41 26.44 -18.21
C LYS A 264 14.56 26.03 -19.41
N SER A 265 13.27 25.93 -19.19
CA SER A 265 12.29 25.71 -20.26
C SER A 265 11.03 26.50 -19.94
N SER A 266 10.46 27.19 -20.94
CA SER A 266 9.19 27.90 -20.83
C SER A 266 7.98 26.97 -20.71
N LYS A 267 8.18 25.66 -20.91
CA LYS A 267 7.14 24.63 -20.81
C LYS A 267 7.03 24.03 -19.42
N LEU A 268 7.93 24.39 -18.48
CA LEU A 268 7.89 23.90 -17.12
C LEU A 268 6.82 24.62 -16.30
N PRO A 269 6.05 23.92 -15.46
CA PRO A 269 5.19 24.56 -14.46
C PRO A 269 6.05 25.26 -13.41
N ASP A 270 5.49 26.27 -12.75
CA ASP A 270 6.19 27.04 -11.71
C ASP A 270 6.63 26.17 -10.52
N LYS A 271 5.90 25.10 -10.22
CA LYS A 271 6.15 24.19 -9.10
C LYS A 271 5.73 22.76 -9.45
N GLY A 272 6.35 21.80 -8.76
CA GLY A 272 5.95 20.39 -8.80
C GLY A 272 6.89 19.51 -9.61
N LEU A 273 6.51 18.24 -9.69
CA LEU A 273 7.21 17.22 -10.46
C LEU A 273 6.70 17.18 -11.89
N VAL A 274 7.60 16.92 -12.81
CA VAL A 274 7.28 16.74 -14.24
C VAL A 274 8.00 15.50 -14.76
N ARG A 275 7.47 14.92 -15.81
CA ARG A 275 8.15 13.90 -16.62
C ARG A 275 8.89 14.62 -17.76
N LEU A 276 10.16 14.30 -17.94
CA LEU A 276 10.99 14.87 -19.00
C LEU A 276 11.23 13.83 -20.10
N TYR A 277 11.04 14.22 -21.34
CA TYR A 277 11.22 13.41 -22.54
C TYR A 277 12.14 14.10 -23.53
#